data_053ac83d1f965cf66e472969269124fb
#
_entry.id   053ac83d1f965cf66e472969269124fb
#
_cell.length_a   1.000
_cell.length_b   1.000
_cell.length_c   1.000
_cell.angle_alpha   90.00
_cell.angle_beta   90.00
_cell.angle_gamma   90.00
#
_symmetry.space_group_name_H-M   'P 1'
#
loop_
_entity.id
_entity.type
_entity.pdbx_description
1 polymer ?
#
loop_
_entity_poly.entity_id
_entity_poly.type
_entity_poly.pdbx_seq_one_letter_code
_entity_poly.pdbx_strand_id
1 'polypeptide(L)'
;MYEYDAVTRLRDSQLGDERVKDIKNYIKKGKLWEAFESEKQVVLLVDEIDKADIEFPNDLLQELDRMEFYCYETNETIKAKKRPIIIITSNNEKELPDAFLRRCFFHYIQFPDRDTMEAIVCLLYTSPSPRDTG
;
A
#
# COMPACT_ATOMS: atom_id res chain seq x y z
N MET A 1 2.14 -1.11 6.73
CA MET A 1 3.43 -1.78 6.50
C MET A 1 3.42 -3.22 6.97
N TYR A 2 3.00 -3.48 8.15
CA TYR A 2 2.80 -4.81 8.71
C TYR A 2 1.70 -4.77 9.78
N GLU A 3 1.20 -5.95 10.15
CA GLU A 3 0.24 -6.11 11.24
C GLU A 3 0.79 -7.08 12.27
N TYR A 4 0.58 -6.75 13.53
CA TYR A 4 0.90 -7.63 14.65
C TYR A 4 -0.39 -8.23 15.22
N ASP A 5 -0.52 -9.54 15.11
CA ASP A 5 -1.70 -10.26 15.61
C ASP A 5 -1.53 -10.64 17.09
N ALA A 6 -1.72 -9.65 17.95
CA ALA A 6 -1.60 -9.82 19.40
C ALA A 6 -2.67 -10.74 19.97
N VAL A 7 -3.86 -10.74 19.39
CA VAL A 7 -4.98 -11.57 19.86
C VAL A 7 -4.68 -13.04 19.68
N THR A 8 -4.21 -13.44 18.49
CA THR A 8 -3.83 -14.83 18.24
C THR A 8 -2.67 -15.27 19.13
N ARG A 9 -1.68 -14.39 19.32
CA ARG A 9 -0.55 -14.70 20.22
C ARG A 9 -1.01 -14.93 21.66
N LEU A 10 -1.91 -14.11 22.17
CA LEU A 10 -2.46 -14.26 23.50
C LEU A 10 -3.22 -15.58 23.64
N ARG A 11 -4.02 -15.91 22.64
CA ARG A 11 -4.76 -17.19 22.60
C ARG A 11 -3.81 -18.40 22.60
N ASP A 12 -2.78 -18.37 21.76
CA ASP A 12 -1.79 -19.44 21.66
C ASP A 12 -1.01 -19.58 22.97
N SER A 13 -0.72 -18.47 23.65
CA SER A 13 -0.10 -18.47 24.97
C SER A 13 -0.96 -19.18 26.00
N GLN A 14 -2.26 -18.96 25.99
CA GLN A 14 -3.21 -19.63 26.88
C GLN A 14 -3.33 -21.13 26.60
N LEU A 15 -3.14 -21.53 25.33
CA LEU A 15 -3.18 -22.92 24.89
C LEU A 15 -1.83 -23.64 25.03
N GLY A 16 -0.77 -22.94 25.43
CA GLY A 16 0.56 -23.52 25.59
C GLY A 16 1.27 -23.82 24.25
N ASP A 17 0.88 -23.16 23.16
CA ASP A 17 1.51 -23.35 21.86
C ASP A 17 2.95 -22.79 21.86
N GLU A 18 3.90 -23.57 21.36
CA GLU A 18 5.31 -23.16 21.29
C GLU A 18 5.56 -22.01 20.34
N ARG A 19 4.69 -21.80 19.34
CA ARG A 19 4.79 -20.68 18.40
C ARG A 19 4.75 -19.31 19.09
N VAL A 20 4.21 -19.23 20.28
CA VAL A 20 4.17 -18.00 21.06
C VAL A 20 5.55 -17.44 21.39
N LYS A 21 6.58 -18.29 21.42
CA LYS A 21 7.97 -17.90 21.72
C LYS A 21 8.61 -17.08 20.61
N ASP A 22 8.15 -17.22 19.38
CA ASP A 22 8.64 -16.46 18.23
C ASP A 22 7.58 -15.48 17.76
N ILE A 23 7.80 -14.20 18.04
CA ILE A 23 6.90 -13.12 17.64
C ILE A 23 6.71 -13.03 16.12
N LYS A 24 7.67 -13.50 15.33
CA LYS A 24 7.59 -13.51 13.86
C LYS A 24 6.38 -14.29 13.35
N ASN A 25 5.91 -15.29 14.10
CA ASN A 25 4.73 -16.07 13.74
C ASN A 25 3.43 -15.24 13.73
N TYR A 26 3.44 -14.07 14.37
CA TYR A 26 2.26 -13.21 14.53
C TYR A 26 2.35 -11.89 13.73
N ILE A 27 3.38 -11.75 12.92
CA ILE A 27 3.57 -10.58 12.05
C ILE A 27 3.04 -10.91 10.66
N LYS A 28 2.09 -10.09 10.18
CA LYS A 28 1.63 -10.12 8.80
C LYS A 28 2.35 -9.04 8.02
N LYS A 29 3.09 -9.44 7.00
CA LYS A 29 3.80 -8.52 6.13
C LYS A 29 2.82 -7.78 5.21
N GLY A 30 2.86 -6.45 5.22
CA GLY A 30 2.11 -5.63 4.30
C GLY A 30 2.76 -5.55 2.91
N LYS A 31 2.09 -4.86 1.99
CA LYS A 31 2.58 -4.72 0.61
C LYS A 31 3.90 -3.96 0.51
N LEU A 32 4.10 -2.95 1.35
CA LEU A 32 5.37 -2.22 1.39
C LEU A 32 6.53 -3.11 1.83
N TRP A 33 6.31 -3.93 2.83
CA TRP A 33 7.29 -4.92 3.28
C TRP A 33 7.65 -5.90 2.16
N GLU A 34 6.64 -6.46 1.50
CA GLU A 34 6.84 -7.36 0.36
C GLU A 34 7.61 -6.68 -0.76
N ALA A 35 7.30 -5.40 -1.05
CA ALA A 35 8.00 -4.63 -2.07
C ALA A 35 9.49 -4.42 -1.71
N PHE A 36 9.79 -4.16 -0.45
CA PHE A 36 11.17 -3.97 0.01
C PHE A 36 11.97 -5.28 0.01
N GLU A 37 11.35 -6.39 0.34
CA GLU A 37 12.01 -7.70 0.33
C GLU A 37 12.19 -8.29 -1.07
N SER A 38 11.47 -7.79 -2.06
CA SER A 38 11.55 -8.30 -3.42
C SER A 38 12.96 -8.15 -4.01
N GLU A 39 13.47 -9.20 -4.61
CA GLU A 39 14.74 -9.18 -5.33
C GLU A 39 14.65 -8.51 -6.69
N LYS A 40 13.43 -8.32 -7.19
CA LYS A 40 13.15 -7.60 -8.43
C LYS A 40 12.57 -6.24 -8.12
N GLN A 41 12.82 -5.27 -9.01
CA GLN A 41 12.14 -4.00 -8.92
C GLN A 41 10.65 -4.19 -9.19
N VAL A 42 9.82 -3.83 -8.20
CA VAL A 42 8.36 -3.95 -8.27
C VAL A 42 7.72 -2.58 -8.36
N VAL A 43 6.48 -2.56 -8.82
CA VAL A 43 5.63 -1.36 -8.79
C VAL A 43 4.66 -1.51 -7.63
N LEU A 44 4.70 -0.56 -6.70
CA LEU A 44 3.78 -0.51 -5.58
C LEU A 44 2.73 0.58 -5.82
N LEU A 45 1.47 0.20 -5.85
CA LEU A 45 0.36 1.13 -5.95
C LEU A 45 -0.18 1.44 -4.55
N VAL A 46 -0.19 2.73 -4.22
CA VAL A 46 -0.84 3.26 -3.02
C VAL A 46 -2.07 4.02 -3.46
N ASP A 47 -3.20 3.35 -3.42
CA ASP A 47 -4.45 3.89 -3.93
C ASP A 47 -5.18 4.71 -2.86
N GLU A 48 -5.78 5.82 -3.27
CA GLU A 48 -6.61 6.67 -2.42
C GLU A 48 -5.93 7.10 -1.11
N ILE A 49 -4.72 7.64 -1.19
CA ILE A 49 -3.93 8.02 -0.01
C ILE A 49 -4.61 9.08 0.86
N ASP A 50 -5.48 9.91 0.28
CA ASP A 50 -6.25 10.93 0.97
C ASP A 50 -7.28 10.36 1.96
N LYS A 51 -7.62 9.08 1.82
CA LYS A 51 -8.54 8.37 2.74
C LYS A 51 -7.83 7.68 3.90
N ALA A 52 -6.50 7.68 3.92
CA ALA A 52 -5.73 7.15 5.02
C ALA A 52 -5.76 8.11 6.22
N ASP A 53 -5.33 7.62 7.38
CA ASP A 53 -5.16 8.45 8.57
C ASP A 53 -4.22 9.63 8.29
N ILE A 54 -4.45 10.76 8.96
CA ILE A 54 -3.72 12.01 8.72
C ILE A 54 -2.21 11.86 8.82
N GLU A 55 -1.72 10.99 9.70
CA GLU A 55 -0.30 10.75 9.92
C GLU A 55 0.33 9.84 8.87
N PHE A 56 -0.46 9.00 8.21
CA PHE A 56 0.03 8.00 7.28
C PHE A 56 0.85 8.56 6.11
N PRO A 57 0.44 9.65 5.43
CA PRO A 57 1.25 10.21 4.35
C PRO A 57 2.65 10.64 4.79
N ASN A 58 2.78 11.24 5.98
CA ASN A 58 4.08 11.65 6.52
C ASN A 58 4.95 10.45 6.89
N ASP A 59 4.38 9.44 7.51
CA ASP A 59 5.07 8.21 7.86
C ASP A 59 5.56 7.49 6.61
N LEU A 60 4.70 7.39 5.59
CA LEU A 60 5.06 6.80 4.31
C LEU A 60 6.22 7.55 3.64
N LEU A 61 6.24 8.88 3.71
CA LEU A 61 7.34 9.69 3.17
C LEU A 61 8.69 9.35 3.79
N GLN A 62 8.73 9.22 5.11
CA GLN A 62 9.96 8.88 5.81
C GLN A 62 10.49 7.52 5.38
N GLU A 63 9.61 6.54 5.28
CA GLU A 63 9.94 5.19 4.85
C GLU A 63 10.43 5.15 3.40
N LEU A 64 9.79 5.91 2.52
CA LEU A 64 10.18 6.00 1.11
C LEU A 64 11.46 6.78 0.89
N ASP A 65 11.72 7.83 1.66
CA ASP A 65 12.98 8.58 1.58
C ASP A 65 14.18 7.72 1.97
N ARG A 66 14.03 6.94 3.02
CA ARG A 66 15.07 6.06 3.54
C ARG A 66 15.13 4.72 2.84
N MET A 67 14.05 4.32 2.18
CA MET A 67 13.85 2.98 1.62
C MET A 67 14.05 1.88 2.67
N GLU A 68 13.65 2.17 3.90
CA GLU A 68 13.68 1.26 5.02
C GLU A 68 12.57 1.58 6.01
N PHE A 69 12.16 0.58 6.78
CA PHE A 69 11.30 0.80 7.94
C PHE A 69 11.70 -0.13 9.08
N TYR A 70 11.34 0.25 10.27
CA TYR A 70 11.65 -0.48 11.49
C TYR A 70 10.43 -1.26 11.99
N CYS A 71 10.63 -2.54 12.25
CA CYS A 71 9.63 -3.38 12.88
C CYS A 71 9.94 -3.50 14.38
N TYR A 72 9.15 -2.84 15.21
CA TYR A 72 9.39 -2.77 16.65
C TYR A 72 9.26 -4.14 17.33
N GLU A 73 8.34 -4.97 16.87
CA GLU A 73 8.07 -6.28 17.47
C GLU A 73 9.22 -7.26 17.29
N THR A 74 9.93 -7.18 16.18
CA THR A 74 11.08 -8.05 15.87
C THR A 74 12.43 -7.38 16.05
N ASN A 75 12.47 -6.06 16.35
CA ASN A 75 13.69 -5.25 16.39
C ASN A 75 14.52 -5.33 15.10
N GLU A 76 13.85 -5.43 13.97
CA GLU A 76 14.50 -5.52 12.66
C GLU A 76 14.27 -4.26 11.85
N THR A 77 15.30 -3.82 11.13
CA THR A 77 15.19 -2.81 10.10
C THR A 77 15.08 -3.49 8.75
N ILE A 78 13.99 -3.26 8.05
CA ILE A 78 13.72 -3.82 6.73
C ILE A 78 14.18 -2.81 5.69
N LYS A 79 15.22 -3.13 4.94
CA LYS A 79 15.75 -2.29 3.87
C LYS A 79 15.33 -2.80 2.51
N ALA A 80 15.04 -1.88 1.59
CA ALA A 80 14.71 -2.25 0.22
C ALA A 80 15.94 -2.85 -0.48
N LYS A 81 15.80 -4.07 -0.98
CA LYS A 81 16.82 -4.74 -1.81
C LYS A 81 16.91 -4.07 -3.18
N LYS A 82 15.78 -3.73 -3.76
CA LYS A 82 15.62 -2.96 -4.98
C LYS A 82 14.62 -1.84 -4.73
N ARG A 83 14.95 -0.63 -5.16
CA ARG A 83 14.05 0.51 -4.99
C ARG A 83 12.77 0.29 -5.80
N PRO A 84 11.60 0.16 -5.16
CA PRO A 84 10.34 -0.01 -5.89
C PRO A 84 9.95 1.29 -6.59
N ILE A 85 9.17 1.16 -7.65
CA ILE A 85 8.48 2.27 -8.28
C ILE A 85 7.16 2.47 -7.53
N ILE A 86 6.94 3.66 -7.02
CA ILE A 86 5.75 3.96 -6.22
C ILE A 86 4.79 4.80 -7.06
N ILE A 87 3.56 4.32 -7.20
CA ILE A 87 2.46 5.05 -7.83
C ILE A 87 1.42 5.33 -6.76
N ILE A 88 1.05 6.59 -6.62
CA ILE A 88 0.13 7.03 -5.58
C ILE A 88 -1.06 7.72 -6.25
N THR A 89 -2.27 7.36 -5.85
CA THR A 89 -3.49 8.00 -6.31
C THR A 89 -4.15 8.78 -5.19
N SER A 90 -4.78 9.89 -5.53
CA SER A 90 -5.57 10.71 -4.62
C SER A 90 -6.68 11.42 -5.38
N ASN A 91 -7.83 11.56 -4.76
CA ASN A 91 -8.93 12.36 -5.26
C ASN A 91 -8.92 13.80 -4.72
N ASN A 92 -8.08 14.07 -3.72
CA ASN A 92 -8.03 15.36 -3.06
C ASN A 92 -6.60 15.75 -2.67
N GLU A 93 -5.89 16.38 -3.60
CA GLU A 93 -4.51 16.83 -3.37
C GLU A 93 -4.37 17.88 -2.27
N LYS A 94 -5.45 18.65 -2.00
CA LYS A 94 -5.42 19.72 -1.02
C LYS A 94 -5.26 19.23 0.42
N GLU A 95 -5.57 17.98 0.67
CA GLU A 95 -5.42 17.35 1.98
C GLU A 95 -4.05 16.70 2.16
N LEU A 96 -3.23 16.66 1.13
CA LEU A 96 -1.90 16.08 1.21
C LEU A 96 -0.88 17.10 1.72
N PRO A 97 0.08 16.69 2.58
CA PRO A 97 1.13 17.59 3.05
C PRO A 97 1.99 18.13 1.90
N ASP A 98 2.41 19.38 2.00
CA ASP A 98 3.29 20.00 1.00
C ASP A 98 4.59 19.22 0.79
N ALA A 99 5.14 18.68 1.87
CA ALA A 99 6.34 17.85 1.82
C ALA A 99 6.14 16.60 0.95
N PHE A 100 4.95 16.04 0.96
CA PHE A 100 4.57 14.92 0.11
C PHE A 100 4.51 15.33 -1.36
N LEU A 101 3.84 16.44 -1.62
CA LEU A 101 3.65 16.97 -2.96
C LEU A 101 4.97 17.32 -3.65
N ARG A 102 5.95 17.85 -2.89
CA ARG A 102 7.28 18.22 -3.42
C ARG A 102 8.12 17.03 -3.88
N ARG A 103 7.84 15.82 -3.37
CA ARG A 103 8.63 14.63 -3.64
C ARG A 103 8.08 13.77 -4.77
N CYS A 104 6.94 14.15 -5.34
CA CYS A 104 6.25 13.37 -6.36
C CYS A 104 6.27 14.07 -7.70
N PHE A 105 6.32 13.27 -8.76
CA PHE A 105 5.95 13.75 -10.09
C PHE A 105 4.44 13.74 -10.19
N PHE A 106 3.86 14.86 -10.54
CA PHE A 106 2.41 15.00 -10.62
C PHE A 106 1.88 14.71 -12.01
N HIS A 107 0.82 13.92 -12.04
CA HIS A 107 -0.02 13.78 -13.23
C HIS A 107 -1.47 14.02 -12.81
N TYR A 108 -2.07 15.05 -13.37
CA TYR A 108 -3.45 15.39 -13.10
C TYR A 108 -4.36 14.72 -14.13
N ILE A 109 -5.24 13.84 -13.66
CA ILE A 109 -6.23 13.18 -14.49
C ILE A 109 -7.50 14.03 -14.49
N GLN A 110 -7.79 14.67 -15.64
CA GLN A 110 -8.97 15.50 -15.79
C GLN A 110 -10.22 14.64 -15.87
N PHE A 111 -11.31 15.16 -15.33
CA PHE A 111 -12.62 14.52 -15.51
C PHE A 111 -12.94 14.52 -17.02
N PRO A 112 -13.39 13.38 -17.58
CA PRO A 112 -13.69 13.29 -19.00
C PRO A 112 -14.79 14.28 -19.41
N ASP A 113 -14.65 14.88 -20.60
CA ASP A 113 -15.72 15.68 -21.18
C ASP A 113 -16.90 14.79 -21.58
N ARG A 114 -18.00 15.43 -22.03
CA ARG A 114 -19.22 14.70 -22.39
C ARG A 114 -19.00 13.66 -23.48
N ASP A 115 -18.25 14.02 -24.53
CA ASP A 115 -18.00 13.13 -25.66
C ASP A 115 -17.17 11.92 -25.26
N THR A 116 -16.14 12.13 -24.44
CA THR A 116 -15.31 11.07 -23.88
C THR A 116 -16.12 10.18 -22.94
N MET A 117 -16.98 10.75 -22.12
CA MET A 117 -17.87 9.98 -21.23
C MET A 117 -18.82 9.10 -22.03
N GLU A 118 -19.41 9.61 -23.11
CA GLU A 118 -20.28 8.83 -24.00
C GLU A 118 -19.52 7.67 -24.65
N ALA A 119 -18.29 7.89 -25.09
CA ALA A 119 -17.43 6.86 -25.64
C ALA A 119 -17.11 5.76 -24.61
N ILE A 120 -16.80 6.12 -23.37
CA ILE A 120 -16.53 5.18 -22.26
C ILE A 120 -17.77 4.34 -21.99
N VAL A 121 -18.94 4.96 -21.87
CA VAL A 121 -20.20 4.27 -21.62
C VAL A 121 -20.51 3.30 -22.76
N CYS A 122 -20.34 3.71 -24.01
CA CYS A 122 -20.52 2.83 -25.16
C CYS A 122 -19.60 1.61 -25.13
N LEU A 123 -18.33 1.78 -24.76
CA LEU A 123 -17.38 0.68 -24.61
C LEU A 123 -17.79 -0.29 -23.51
N LEU A 124 -18.28 0.21 -22.40
CA LEU A 124 -18.72 -0.63 -21.27
C LEU A 124 -19.97 -1.45 -21.64
N TYR A 125 -20.89 -0.89 -22.42
CA TYR A 125 -22.10 -1.58 -22.85
C TYR A 125 -21.89 -2.55 -24.01
N THR A 126 -20.86 -2.33 -24.85
CA THR A 126 -20.57 -3.16 -26.00
C THR A 126 -19.53 -4.23 -25.75
N SER A 127 -18.74 -4.10 -24.68
CA SER A 127 -17.80 -5.14 -24.28
C SER A 127 -18.55 -6.33 -23.70
N PRO A 128 -18.30 -7.57 -24.19
CA PRO A 128 -18.88 -8.75 -23.55
C PRO A 128 -18.39 -8.84 -22.11
N SER A 129 -19.34 -8.93 -21.18
CA SER A 129 -19.01 -9.19 -19.78
C SER A 129 -18.35 -10.57 -19.65
N PRO A 130 -17.35 -10.74 -18.79
CA PRO A 130 -16.77 -12.06 -18.50
C PRO A 130 -17.81 -13.09 -18.02
N ARG A 131 -18.99 -12.64 -17.61
CA ARG A 131 -20.10 -13.50 -17.18
C ARG A 131 -20.97 -13.97 -18.33
N ASP A 132 -20.87 -13.34 -19.52
CA ASP A 132 -21.67 -13.65 -20.70
C ASP A 132 -20.99 -14.65 -21.64
N THR A 133 -19.77 -15.04 -21.33
CA THR A 133 -19.06 -16.14 -21.99
C THR A 133 -19.46 -17.46 -21.32
N GLY A 134 -20.65 -17.91 -21.62
CA GLY A 134 -21.12 -19.22 -21.20
C GLY A 134 -20.59 -20.31 -22.12
#